data_33b85986f0cb9c322f5c0fb6249610b5
#
_entry.id   33b85986f0cb9c322f5c0fb6249610b5
#
_cell.length_a   1.000
_cell.length_b   1.000
_cell.length_c   1.000
_cell.angle_alpha   90.00
_cell.angle_beta   90.00
_cell.angle_gamma   90.00
#
_symmetry.space_group_name_H-M   'P 1'
#
loop_
_entity.id
_entity.type
_entity.pdbx_description
1 polymer ?
#
loop_
_entity_poly.entity_id
_entity_poly.type
_entity_poly.pdbx_seq_one_letter_code
_entity_poly.pdbx_strand_id
1 'polypeptide(L)'
;MKLEVKIRKNLRDFILNVNFSTCNEVFALLGASGCGKSMTLKCIAGIETPDEGKIILNGRTLFDSDKKINLPPQARRVGYLFQNYALFPNMTVAENISFAAVGSKSEKIQKLQENILRFELKGLENSYPHELSGGQQQRVAFARILTSHAEILLLNEPFSALDSYLKWRLELQLEKIFKTYGNAAILVSHDRDEVFRLSDKIAVMTQGKISETNTKHQLFKNPQTKAAAILTGCKNISAAKKIDANKIFAEDWQIELTLNKKIPNDLKFVGIHSHFLENVSTANENVFELEVVKEIEDTFFYIVM
;
A
#
# COMPACT_ATOMS: atom_id res chain seq x y z
N MET A 1 -3.85 13.42 -13.30
CA MET A 1 -4.73 13.29 -12.13
C MET A 1 -4.01 13.85 -10.89
N LYS A 2 -4.69 14.58 -10.02
CA LYS A 2 -4.13 15.07 -8.75
C LYS A 2 -5.12 14.83 -7.63
N LEU A 3 -4.69 14.17 -6.56
CA LEU A 3 -5.45 14.01 -5.33
C LEU A 3 -4.73 14.71 -4.18
N GLU A 4 -5.46 15.50 -3.41
CA GLU A 4 -4.99 16.15 -2.19
C GLU A 4 -5.88 15.71 -1.04
N VAL A 5 -5.28 15.21 0.03
CA VAL A 5 -5.96 14.70 1.21
C VAL A 5 -5.34 15.33 2.45
N LYS A 6 -6.13 16.08 3.20
CA LYS A 6 -5.77 16.59 4.52
C LYS A 6 -7.00 16.42 5.40
N ILE A 7 -7.03 15.37 6.20
CA ILE A 7 -8.19 15.00 7.00
C ILE A 7 -7.80 14.60 8.41
N ARG A 8 -8.72 14.84 9.35
CA ARG A 8 -8.70 14.33 10.69
C ARG A 8 -10.00 13.60 11.00
N LYS A 9 -9.89 12.43 11.66
CA LYS A 9 -11.04 11.67 12.13
C LYS A 9 -10.71 11.04 13.48
N ASN A 10 -11.55 11.25 14.47
CA ASN A 10 -11.43 10.61 15.76
C ASN A 10 -11.96 9.18 15.63
N LEU A 11 -11.12 8.22 15.93
CA LEU A 11 -11.45 6.81 16.01
C LEU A 11 -11.45 6.39 17.47
N ARG A 12 -11.98 5.20 17.78
CA ARG A 12 -12.11 4.75 19.15
C ARG A 12 -10.76 4.72 19.88
N ASP A 13 -9.71 4.23 19.22
CA ASP A 13 -8.42 3.94 19.85
C ASP A 13 -7.33 4.95 19.50
N PHE A 14 -7.50 5.73 18.42
CA PHE A 14 -6.52 6.73 17.99
C PHE A 14 -7.16 7.79 17.07
N ILE A 15 -6.42 8.84 16.80
CA ILE A 15 -6.82 9.89 15.87
C ILE A 15 -6.15 9.66 14.52
N LEU A 16 -6.97 9.45 13.49
CA LEU A 16 -6.49 9.51 12.11
C LEU A 16 -6.19 10.97 11.75
N ASN A 17 -4.97 11.27 11.39
CA ASN A 17 -4.54 12.60 10.95
C ASN A 17 -3.54 12.44 9.80
N VAL A 18 -4.05 12.50 8.58
CA VAL A 18 -3.26 12.27 7.38
C VAL A 18 -3.25 13.50 6.49
N ASN A 19 -2.06 13.78 5.94
CA ASN A 19 -1.84 14.86 4.98
C ASN A 19 -0.89 14.36 3.90
N PHE A 20 -1.39 14.24 2.67
CA PHE A 20 -0.58 13.85 1.51
C PHE A 20 -1.20 14.33 0.21
N SER A 21 -0.39 14.35 -0.83
CA SER A 21 -0.83 14.56 -2.21
C SER A 21 -0.15 13.58 -3.14
N THR A 22 -0.85 13.18 -4.19
CA THR A 22 -0.36 12.27 -5.22
C THR A 22 -0.78 12.76 -6.60
N CYS A 23 0.03 12.47 -7.62
CA CYS A 23 -0.19 12.98 -8.97
C CYS A 23 0.29 11.96 -10.01
N ASN A 24 -0.64 11.39 -10.80
CA ASN A 24 -0.35 10.44 -11.89
C ASN A 24 0.64 9.32 -11.50
N GLU A 25 0.49 8.78 -10.31
CA GLU A 25 1.35 7.75 -9.75
C GLU A 25 0.53 6.71 -8.99
N VAL A 26 1.03 5.51 -8.85
CA VAL A 26 0.51 4.52 -7.90
C VAL A 26 1.11 4.85 -6.54
N PHE A 27 0.27 5.38 -5.66
CA PHE A 27 0.65 5.79 -4.32
C PHE A 27 0.24 4.71 -3.31
N ALA A 28 1.19 4.16 -2.57
CA ALA A 28 0.88 3.15 -1.58
C ALA A 28 0.85 3.70 -0.15
N LEU A 29 -0.08 3.20 0.66
CA LEU A 29 -0.09 3.34 2.11
C LEU A 29 0.37 2.02 2.72
N LEU A 30 1.58 1.99 3.26
CA LEU A 30 2.19 0.83 3.92
C LEU A 30 2.15 1.01 5.45
N GLY A 31 1.78 -0.02 6.18
CA GLY A 31 1.74 0.05 7.65
C GLY A 31 1.11 -1.20 8.28
N ALA A 32 1.29 -1.34 9.57
CA ALA A 32 0.70 -2.44 10.35
C ALA A 32 -0.83 -2.46 10.26
N SER A 33 -1.43 -3.61 10.54
CA SER A 33 -2.89 -3.72 10.65
C SER A 33 -3.43 -2.74 11.70
N GLY A 34 -4.59 -2.15 11.45
CA GLY A 34 -5.23 -1.21 12.37
C GLY A 34 -4.66 0.22 12.38
N CYS A 35 -3.58 0.55 11.65
CA CYS A 35 -2.98 1.90 11.69
C CYS A 35 -3.77 3.00 10.96
N GLY A 36 -4.92 2.69 10.33
CA GLY A 36 -5.81 3.68 9.71
C GLY A 36 -5.81 3.73 8.18
N LYS A 37 -5.08 2.86 7.48
CA LYS A 37 -4.99 2.81 6.00
C LYS A 37 -6.37 2.69 5.33
N SER A 38 -7.11 1.65 5.68
CA SER A 38 -8.46 1.41 5.11
C SER A 38 -9.45 2.52 5.46
N MET A 39 -9.32 3.13 6.66
CA MET A 39 -10.14 4.27 7.04
C MET A 39 -9.85 5.49 6.15
N THR A 40 -8.57 5.74 5.85
CA THR A 40 -8.17 6.80 4.91
C THR A 40 -8.84 6.60 3.54
N LEU A 41 -8.80 5.38 2.99
CA LEU A 41 -9.46 5.10 1.72
C LEU A 41 -10.98 5.29 1.79
N LYS A 42 -11.61 4.82 2.86
CA LYS A 42 -13.07 5.01 3.09
C LYS A 42 -13.45 6.49 3.15
N CYS A 43 -12.62 7.32 3.79
CA CYS A 43 -12.83 8.77 3.82
C CYS A 43 -12.72 9.40 2.42
N ILE A 44 -11.75 8.98 1.60
CA ILE A 44 -11.60 9.47 0.22
C ILE A 44 -12.81 9.05 -0.63
N ALA A 45 -13.25 7.81 -0.48
CA ALA A 45 -14.40 7.28 -1.21
C ALA A 45 -15.75 7.87 -0.76
N GLY A 46 -15.82 8.51 0.42
CA GLY A 46 -17.06 9.04 1.00
C GLY A 46 -17.93 8.00 1.68
N ILE A 47 -17.38 6.83 1.94
CA ILE A 47 -18.02 5.76 2.73
C ILE A 47 -18.02 6.16 4.21
N GLU A 48 -16.95 6.83 4.63
CA GLU A 48 -16.79 7.43 5.95
C GLU A 48 -16.60 8.93 5.83
N THR A 49 -17.13 9.69 6.78
CA THR A 49 -16.98 11.14 6.80
C THR A 49 -15.86 11.52 7.76
N PRO A 50 -14.81 12.25 7.33
CA PRO A 50 -13.85 12.86 8.24
C PRO A 50 -14.53 13.86 9.18
N ASP A 51 -13.94 14.09 10.36
CA ASP A 51 -14.46 15.12 11.28
C ASP A 51 -14.02 16.51 10.81
N GLU A 52 -12.78 16.62 10.31
CA GLU A 52 -12.19 17.88 9.88
C GLU A 52 -11.35 17.69 8.61
N GLY A 53 -11.16 18.77 7.86
CA GLY A 53 -10.19 18.84 6.78
C GLY A 53 -10.79 18.89 5.39
N LYS A 54 -10.02 18.45 4.39
CA LYS A 54 -10.36 18.64 2.99
C LYS A 54 -9.85 17.49 2.11
N ILE A 55 -10.64 17.13 1.10
CA ILE A 55 -10.27 16.16 0.05
C ILE A 55 -10.59 16.79 -1.31
N ILE A 56 -9.59 16.87 -2.18
CA ILE A 56 -9.71 17.43 -3.53
C ILE A 56 -9.22 16.42 -4.55
N LEU A 57 -10.02 16.15 -5.57
CA LEU A 57 -9.66 15.32 -6.72
C LEU A 57 -9.77 16.14 -7.99
N ASN A 58 -8.70 16.31 -8.73
CA ASN A 58 -8.63 17.07 -9.98
C ASN A 58 -9.22 18.50 -9.86
N GLY A 59 -8.94 19.19 -8.74
CA GLY A 59 -9.48 20.52 -8.45
C GLY A 59 -10.93 20.53 -7.94
N ARG A 60 -11.63 19.39 -7.99
CA ARG A 60 -13.00 19.25 -7.46
C ARG A 60 -12.94 18.88 -5.98
N THR A 61 -13.58 19.69 -5.13
CA THR A 61 -13.69 19.40 -3.71
C THR A 61 -14.69 18.27 -3.48
N LEU A 62 -14.20 17.15 -2.90
CA LEU A 62 -15.03 16.00 -2.53
C LEU A 62 -15.55 16.12 -1.10
N PHE A 63 -14.72 16.68 -0.22
CA PHE A 63 -15.02 16.95 1.19
C PHE A 63 -14.32 18.25 1.62
N ASP A 64 -14.99 19.06 2.39
CA ASP A 64 -14.44 20.28 3.03
C ASP A 64 -15.29 20.62 4.26
N SER A 65 -14.72 20.44 5.46
CA SER A 65 -15.42 20.69 6.73
C SER A 65 -15.83 22.12 6.90
N ASP A 66 -14.99 23.09 6.48
CA ASP A 66 -15.22 24.52 6.68
C ASP A 66 -16.33 25.04 5.76
N LYS A 67 -16.38 24.48 4.54
CA LYS A 67 -17.41 24.82 3.55
C LYS A 67 -18.66 23.94 3.62
N LYS A 68 -18.69 22.98 4.56
CA LYS A 68 -19.77 22.00 4.69
C LYS A 68 -20.06 21.22 3.40
N ILE A 69 -19.01 20.91 2.63
CA ILE A 69 -19.10 20.13 1.41
C ILE A 69 -18.80 18.66 1.78
N ASN A 70 -19.72 17.76 1.44
CA ASN A 70 -19.50 16.31 1.54
C ASN A 70 -20.24 15.60 0.40
N LEU A 71 -19.54 15.32 -0.69
CA LEU A 71 -20.14 14.63 -1.82
C LEU A 71 -20.41 13.16 -1.47
N PRO A 72 -21.58 12.62 -1.84
CA PRO A 72 -21.86 11.21 -1.65
C PRO A 72 -20.94 10.35 -2.52
N PRO A 73 -20.68 9.07 -2.18
CA PRO A 73 -19.75 8.19 -2.89
C PRO A 73 -19.96 8.16 -4.40
N GLN A 74 -21.21 8.10 -4.86
CA GLN A 74 -21.59 8.04 -6.28
C GLN A 74 -21.15 9.28 -7.08
N ALA A 75 -21.09 10.44 -6.42
CA ALA A 75 -20.68 11.70 -7.05
C ALA A 75 -19.16 11.90 -7.05
N ARG A 76 -18.38 11.08 -6.32
CA ARG A 76 -16.93 11.26 -6.19
C ARG A 76 -16.14 10.75 -7.38
N ARG A 77 -16.71 9.88 -8.21
CA ARG A 77 -16.03 9.21 -9.34
C ARG A 77 -14.77 8.46 -8.92
N VAL A 78 -14.88 7.72 -7.84
CA VAL A 78 -13.80 6.93 -7.24
C VAL A 78 -14.14 5.46 -7.38
N GLY A 79 -13.22 4.67 -7.92
CA GLY A 79 -13.34 3.21 -7.96
C GLY A 79 -12.79 2.63 -6.66
N TYR A 80 -13.62 1.99 -5.86
CA TYR A 80 -13.22 1.41 -4.58
C TYR A 80 -13.27 -0.11 -4.61
N LEU A 81 -12.14 -0.78 -4.35
CA LEU A 81 -12.08 -2.22 -4.15
C LEU A 81 -12.14 -2.53 -2.65
N PHE A 82 -13.20 -3.20 -2.26
CA PHE A 82 -13.36 -3.71 -0.89
C PHE A 82 -12.52 -4.98 -0.68
N GLN A 83 -12.07 -5.19 0.54
CA GLN A 83 -11.31 -6.38 0.92
C GLN A 83 -12.09 -7.69 0.70
N ASN A 84 -13.42 -7.65 0.86
CA ASN A 84 -14.35 -8.76 0.61
C ASN A 84 -14.99 -8.71 -0.79
N TYR A 85 -14.39 -7.95 -1.72
CA TYR A 85 -14.82 -7.74 -3.09
C TYR A 85 -16.21 -7.09 -3.25
N ALA A 86 -17.10 -7.21 -2.27
CA ALA A 86 -18.46 -6.67 -2.23
C ALA A 86 -19.23 -6.86 -3.54
N LEU A 87 -19.18 -8.07 -4.11
CA LEU A 87 -20.01 -8.44 -5.27
C LEU A 87 -21.48 -8.50 -4.85
N PHE A 88 -22.36 -8.14 -5.77
CA PHE A 88 -23.79 -8.27 -5.56
C PHE A 88 -24.18 -9.75 -5.66
N PRO A 89 -24.63 -10.40 -4.58
CA PRO A 89 -24.81 -11.85 -4.56
C PRO A 89 -25.95 -12.32 -5.47
N ASN A 90 -26.92 -11.44 -5.74
CA ASN A 90 -28.11 -11.71 -6.57
C ASN A 90 -27.91 -11.32 -8.05
N MET A 91 -26.70 -10.95 -8.46
CA MET A 91 -26.35 -10.59 -9.82
C MET A 91 -25.30 -11.56 -10.35
N THR A 92 -25.43 -11.92 -11.62
CA THR A 92 -24.41 -12.69 -12.35
C THR A 92 -23.11 -11.90 -12.51
N VAL A 93 -22.05 -12.54 -12.99
CA VAL A 93 -20.78 -11.88 -13.35
C VAL A 93 -21.01 -10.73 -14.32
N ALA A 94 -21.75 -11.00 -15.41
CA ALA A 94 -22.04 -9.98 -16.43
C ALA A 94 -22.82 -8.80 -15.83
N GLU A 95 -23.81 -9.06 -14.99
CA GLU A 95 -24.59 -8.02 -14.31
C GLU A 95 -23.76 -7.21 -13.31
N ASN A 96 -22.93 -7.87 -12.49
CA ASN A 96 -22.00 -7.20 -11.57
C ASN A 96 -21.07 -6.23 -12.31
N ILE A 97 -20.49 -6.65 -13.43
CA ILE A 97 -19.58 -5.82 -14.23
C ILE A 97 -20.36 -4.68 -14.89
N SER A 98 -21.52 -4.98 -15.48
CA SER A 98 -22.34 -4.00 -16.20
C SER A 98 -22.98 -2.96 -15.29
N PHE A 99 -23.20 -3.27 -14.01
CA PHE A 99 -23.81 -2.37 -13.04
C PHE A 99 -23.08 -1.02 -12.93
N ALA A 100 -21.76 -1.04 -13.03
CA ALA A 100 -20.92 0.16 -12.96
C ALA A 100 -20.72 0.84 -14.33
N ALA A 101 -21.22 0.24 -15.42
CA ALA A 101 -20.99 0.74 -16.77
C ALA A 101 -21.79 2.02 -17.06
N VAL A 102 -21.11 3.03 -17.57
CA VAL A 102 -21.71 4.29 -18.02
C VAL A 102 -21.55 4.41 -19.54
N GLY A 103 -22.56 4.95 -20.20
CA GLY A 103 -22.59 5.14 -21.67
C GLY A 103 -23.83 4.54 -22.31
N SER A 104 -23.86 4.52 -23.65
CA SER A 104 -24.88 3.88 -24.46
C SER A 104 -24.90 2.36 -24.25
N LYS A 105 -25.98 1.69 -24.68
CA LYS A 105 -26.11 0.23 -24.58
C LYS A 105 -24.97 -0.50 -25.30
N SER A 106 -24.55 -0.02 -26.47
CA SER A 106 -23.43 -0.62 -27.23
C SER A 106 -22.09 -0.45 -26.51
N GLU A 107 -21.80 0.73 -25.96
CA GLU A 107 -20.57 0.98 -25.19
C GLU A 107 -20.50 0.12 -23.91
N LYS A 108 -21.63 -0.07 -23.24
CA LYS A 108 -21.68 -0.96 -22.05
C LYS A 108 -21.38 -2.40 -22.41
N ILE A 109 -21.95 -2.90 -23.52
CA ILE A 109 -21.71 -4.27 -24.02
C ILE A 109 -20.24 -4.42 -24.41
N GLN A 110 -19.67 -3.46 -25.14
CA GLN A 110 -18.26 -3.48 -25.52
C GLN A 110 -17.35 -3.52 -24.30
N LYS A 111 -17.55 -2.63 -23.32
CA LYS A 111 -16.76 -2.61 -22.06
C LYS A 111 -16.88 -3.91 -21.28
N LEU A 112 -18.09 -4.51 -21.23
CA LEU A 112 -18.29 -5.80 -20.59
C LEU A 112 -17.44 -6.86 -21.27
N GLN A 113 -17.50 -6.99 -22.60
CA GLN A 113 -16.74 -7.98 -23.35
C GLN A 113 -15.24 -7.79 -23.21
N GLU A 114 -14.75 -6.56 -23.30
CA GLU A 114 -13.33 -6.23 -23.09
C GLU A 114 -12.85 -6.65 -21.70
N ASN A 115 -13.63 -6.38 -20.64
CA ASN A 115 -13.23 -6.74 -19.28
C ASN A 115 -13.41 -8.24 -19.00
N ILE A 116 -14.39 -8.92 -19.58
CA ILE A 116 -14.49 -10.39 -19.53
C ILE A 116 -13.23 -11.05 -20.09
N LEU A 117 -12.78 -10.60 -21.26
CA LEU A 117 -11.55 -11.11 -21.86
C LEU A 117 -10.30 -10.74 -21.04
N ARG A 118 -10.19 -9.48 -20.63
CA ARG A 118 -9.03 -8.96 -19.86
C ARG A 118 -8.81 -9.72 -18.57
N PHE A 119 -9.88 -10.08 -17.87
CA PHE A 119 -9.83 -10.76 -16.57
C PHE A 119 -10.06 -12.28 -16.67
N GLU A 120 -10.01 -12.86 -17.88
CA GLU A 120 -10.16 -14.30 -18.10
C GLU A 120 -11.44 -14.85 -17.45
N LEU A 121 -12.57 -14.15 -17.65
CA LEU A 121 -13.88 -14.50 -17.10
C LEU A 121 -14.80 -15.14 -18.14
N LYS A 122 -14.27 -15.47 -19.33
CA LYS A 122 -15.03 -16.11 -20.40
C LYS A 122 -15.60 -17.45 -19.94
N GLY A 123 -16.90 -17.65 -20.19
CA GLY A 123 -17.63 -18.82 -19.76
C GLY A 123 -18.23 -18.73 -18.35
N LEU A 124 -17.95 -17.64 -17.62
CA LEU A 124 -18.46 -17.38 -16.27
C LEU A 124 -19.52 -16.27 -16.26
N GLU A 125 -19.92 -15.75 -17.41
CA GLU A 125 -20.78 -14.56 -17.55
C GLU A 125 -22.10 -14.70 -16.80
N ASN A 126 -22.66 -15.90 -16.80
CA ASN A 126 -23.94 -16.22 -16.17
C ASN A 126 -23.82 -16.80 -14.75
N SER A 127 -22.59 -17.00 -14.25
CA SER A 127 -22.36 -17.51 -12.90
C SER A 127 -22.62 -16.44 -11.85
N TYR A 128 -23.10 -16.87 -10.69
CA TYR A 128 -23.28 -16.03 -9.50
C TYR A 128 -22.03 -16.02 -8.63
N PRO A 129 -21.82 -15.00 -7.76
CA PRO A 129 -20.64 -14.90 -6.91
C PRO A 129 -20.35 -16.14 -6.06
N HIS A 130 -21.37 -16.81 -5.57
CA HIS A 130 -21.21 -18.01 -4.73
C HIS A 130 -20.70 -19.24 -5.49
N GLU A 131 -20.79 -19.24 -6.83
CA GLU A 131 -20.28 -20.30 -7.70
C GLU A 131 -18.81 -20.07 -8.10
N LEU A 132 -18.23 -18.93 -7.71
CA LEU A 132 -16.90 -18.51 -8.10
C LEU A 132 -15.87 -18.78 -7.00
N SER A 133 -14.65 -19.16 -7.39
CA SER A 133 -13.50 -19.15 -6.48
C SER A 133 -13.17 -17.71 -6.02
N GLY A 134 -12.46 -17.56 -4.90
CA GLY A 134 -12.06 -16.24 -4.39
C GLY A 134 -11.31 -15.40 -5.42
N GLY A 135 -10.40 -16.01 -6.19
CA GLY A 135 -9.68 -15.33 -7.26
C GLY A 135 -10.57 -14.92 -8.43
N GLN A 136 -11.62 -15.71 -8.78
CA GLN A 136 -12.60 -15.33 -9.79
C GLN A 136 -13.46 -14.17 -9.30
N GLN A 137 -13.92 -14.20 -8.04
CA GLN A 137 -14.66 -13.09 -7.43
C GLN A 137 -13.85 -11.80 -7.46
N GLN A 138 -12.57 -11.85 -7.14
CA GLN A 138 -11.68 -10.72 -7.19
C GLN A 138 -11.55 -10.16 -8.61
N ARG A 139 -11.36 -11.02 -9.63
CA ARG A 139 -11.29 -10.61 -11.02
C ARG A 139 -12.57 -9.93 -11.49
N VAL A 140 -13.72 -10.42 -11.06
CA VAL A 140 -15.03 -9.77 -11.30
C VAL A 140 -15.09 -8.40 -10.65
N ALA A 141 -14.59 -8.25 -9.41
CA ALA A 141 -14.55 -6.96 -8.70
C ALA A 141 -13.66 -5.95 -9.43
N PHE A 142 -12.49 -6.37 -9.90
CA PHE A 142 -11.64 -5.52 -10.74
C PHE A 142 -12.31 -5.12 -12.05
N ALA A 143 -12.91 -6.08 -12.77
CA ALA A 143 -13.64 -5.83 -13.99
C ALA A 143 -14.77 -4.80 -13.78
N ARG A 144 -15.52 -4.91 -12.69
CA ARG A 144 -16.57 -3.97 -12.30
C ARG A 144 -16.03 -2.56 -12.07
N ILE A 145 -14.92 -2.42 -11.34
CA ILE A 145 -14.34 -1.11 -11.05
C ILE A 145 -13.80 -0.46 -12.32
N LEU A 146 -13.13 -1.21 -13.19
CA LEU A 146 -12.58 -0.68 -14.44
C LEU A 146 -13.66 -0.34 -15.49
N THR A 147 -14.84 -0.93 -15.36
CA THR A 147 -16.00 -0.59 -16.21
C THR A 147 -16.59 0.76 -15.80
N SER A 148 -16.39 1.20 -14.56
CA SER A 148 -16.81 2.53 -14.09
C SER A 148 -15.93 3.62 -14.67
N HIS A 149 -16.44 4.86 -14.73
CA HIS A 149 -15.67 6.05 -15.11
C HIS A 149 -14.93 6.63 -13.88
N ALA A 150 -14.22 5.80 -13.15
CA ALA A 150 -13.45 6.25 -12.00
C ALA A 150 -12.25 7.11 -12.45
N GLU A 151 -12.06 8.24 -11.80
CA GLU A 151 -10.90 9.12 -12.00
C GLU A 151 -9.69 8.64 -11.20
N ILE A 152 -9.91 7.81 -10.16
CA ILE A 152 -8.88 7.20 -9.32
C ILE A 152 -9.35 5.84 -8.82
N LEU A 153 -8.41 4.90 -8.69
CA LEU A 153 -8.65 3.59 -8.09
C LEU A 153 -8.15 3.57 -6.64
N LEU A 154 -9.00 3.11 -5.72
CA LEU A 154 -8.68 2.89 -4.32
C LEU A 154 -8.72 1.38 -4.03
N LEU A 155 -7.57 0.77 -3.84
CA LEU A 155 -7.41 -0.67 -3.68
C LEU A 155 -7.08 -1.00 -2.24
N ASN A 156 -8.02 -1.62 -1.53
CA ASN A 156 -7.86 -1.98 -0.12
C ASN A 156 -7.49 -3.45 0.02
N GLU A 157 -6.21 -3.72 0.28
CA GLU A 157 -5.65 -5.07 0.41
C GLU A 157 -6.08 -6.02 -0.72
N PRO A 158 -5.76 -5.66 -1.98
CA PRO A 158 -6.35 -6.30 -3.15
C PRO A 158 -6.00 -7.78 -3.31
N PHE A 159 -4.99 -8.32 -2.62
CA PHE A 159 -4.52 -9.69 -2.81
C PHE A 159 -4.53 -10.54 -1.54
N SER A 160 -5.13 -10.05 -0.45
CA SER A 160 -5.06 -10.69 0.88
C SER A 160 -5.69 -12.10 0.94
N ALA A 161 -6.57 -12.44 0.00
CA ALA A 161 -7.28 -13.73 -0.02
C ALA A 161 -6.80 -14.69 -1.13
N LEU A 162 -5.62 -14.45 -1.73
CA LEU A 162 -5.11 -15.23 -2.84
C LEU A 162 -3.89 -16.07 -2.45
N ASP A 163 -3.77 -17.25 -3.09
CA ASP A 163 -2.52 -17.99 -3.12
C ASP A 163 -1.41 -17.25 -3.89
N SER A 164 -0.16 -17.62 -3.64
CA SER A 164 1.01 -16.92 -4.16
C SER A 164 1.08 -16.88 -5.70
N TYR A 165 0.63 -17.95 -6.39
CA TYR A 165 0.67 -18.01 -7.85
C TYR A 165 -0.37 -17.09 -8.48
N LEU A 166 -1.59 -17.12 -7.97
CA LEU A 166 -2.68 -16.30 -8.46
C LEU A 166 -2.44 -14.82 -8.15
N LYS A 167 -1.89 -14.53 -6.97
CA LYS A 167 -1.44 -13.19 -6.57
C LYS A 167 -0.45 -12.63 -7.59
N TRP A 168 0.62 -13.35 -7.91
CA TRP A 168 1.64 -12.92 -8.88
C TRP A 168 1.04 -12.61 -10.26
N ARG A 169 0.15 -13.48 -10.76
CA ARG A 169 -0.53 -13.25 -12.05
C ARG A 169 -1.36 -11.97 -12.06
N LEU A 170 -2.11 -11.71 -10.99
CA LEU A 170 -2.96 -10.52 -10.88
C LEU A 170 -2.13 -9.25 -10.66
N GLU A 171 -1.01 -9.31 -9.95
CA GLU A 171 -0.08 -8.19 -9.85
C GLU A 171 0.43 -7.75 -11.23
N LEU A 172 0.84 -8.69 -12.08
CA LEU A 172 1.26 -8.39 -13.45
C LEU A 172 0.13 -7.78 -14.31
N GLN A 173 -1.11 -8.23 -14.11
CA GLN A 173 -2.26 -7.65 -14.80
C GLN A 173 -2.53 -6.23 -14.30
N LEU A 174 -2.48 -5.99 -12.99
CA LEU A 174 -2.70 -4.66 -12.41
C LEU A 174 -1.63 -3.66 -12.82
N GLU A 175 -0.38 -4.05 -12.92
CA GLU A 175 0.68 -3.18 -13.42
C GLU A 175 0.37 -2.65 -14.84
N LYS A 176 -0.11 -3.54 -15.74
CA LYS A 176 -0.54 -3.14 -17.07
C LYS A 176 -1.76 -2.22 -17.03
N ILE A 177 -2.71 -2.49 -16.12
CA ILE A 177 -3.91 -1.69 -15.95
C ILE A 177 -3.54 -0.29 -15.45
N PHE A 178 -2.67 -0.17 -14.45
CA PHE A 178 -2.22 1.13 -13.94
C PHE A 178 -1.63 1.98 -15.06
N LYS A 179 -0.75 1.41 -15.89
CA LYS A 179 -0.20 2.11 -17.06
C LYS A 179 -1.28 2.60 -18.02
N THR A 180 -2.31 1.78 -18.27
CA THR A 180 -3.44 2.14 -19.15
C THR A 180 -4.33 3.25 -18.54
N TYR A 181 -4.47 3.27 -17.21
CA TYR A 181 -5.27 4.25 -16.45
C TYR A 181 -4.49 5.52 -16.09
N GLY A 182 -3.26 5.71 -16.61
CA GLY A 182 -2.42 6.87 -16.29
C GLY A 182 -1.93 6.87 -14.84
N ASN A 183 -1.76 5.67 -14.24
CA ASN A 183 -1.23 5.43 -12.90
C ASN A 183 -2.01 6.11 -11.75
N ALA A 184 -3.30 6.33 -11.92
CA ALA A 184 -4.15 6.99 -10.94
C ALA A 184 -4.68 5.99 -9.89
N ALA A 185 -3.86 5.56 -8.91
CA ALA A 185 -4.29 4.60 -7.90
C ALA A 185 -3.70 4.88 -6.52
N ILE A 186 -4.48 4.54 -5.48
CA ILE A 186 -3.98 4.37 -4.11
C ILE A 186 -4.09 2.90 -3.73
N LEU A 187 -2.98 2.31 -3.35
CA LEU A 187 -2.86 0.93 -2.90
C LEU A 187 -2.68 0.91 -1.38
N VAL A 188 -3.52 0.17 -0.68
CA VAL A 188 -3.32 -0.15 0.74
C VAL A 188 -2.90 -1.59 0.85
N SER A 189 -1.75 -1.83 1.46
CA SER A 189 -1.27 -3.16 1.76
C SER A 189 -0.41 -3.17 3.03
N HIS A 190 -0.27 -4.34 3.64
CA HIS A 190 0.71 -4.63 4.67
C HIS A 190 1.87 -5.49 4.14
N ASP A 191 1.79 -5.94 2.89
CA ASP A 191 2.82 -6.71 2.20
C ASP A 191 3.81 -5.75 1.49
N ARG A 192 5.05 -5.74 1.97
CA ARG A 192 6.12 -4.87 1.45
C ARG A 192 6.48 -5.17 0.00
N ASP A 193 6.46 -6.45 -0.40
CA ASP A 193 6.88 -6.87 -1.73
C ASP A 193 5.83 -6.49 -2.78
N GLU A 194 4.54 -6.61 -2.43
CA GLU A 194 3.42 -6.10 -3.22
C GLU A 194 3.53 -4.59 -3.45
N VAL A 195 3.74 -3.84 -2.35
CA VAL A 195 3.89 -2.38 -2.41
C VAL A 195 5.10 -1.98 -3.24
N PHE A 196 6.24 -2.66 -3.07
CA PHE A 196 7.45 -2.39 -3.86
C PHE A 196 7.24 -2.63 -5.36
N ARG A 197 6.56 -3.73 -5.73
CA ARG A 197 6.32 -4.05 -7.15
C ARG A 197 5.35 -3.07 -7.81
N LEU A 198 4.26 -2.75 -7.15
CA LEU A 198 3.14 -2.06 -7.77
C LEU A 198 3.14 -0.54 -7.62
N SER A 199 3.83 0.02 -6.62
CA SER A 199 3.77 1.46 -6.38
C SER A 199 4.98 2.22 -6.94
N ASP A 200 4.78 3.52 -7.14
CA ASP A 200 5.84 4.47 -7.49
C ASP A 200 6.34 5.18 -6.22
N LYS A 201 5.40 5.50 -5.32
CA LYS A 201 5.63 6.24 -4.08
C LYS A 201 4.90 5.58 -2.91
N ILE A 202 5.55 5.57 -1.76
CA ILE A 202 5.04 4.89 -0.57
C ILE A 202 5.00 5.88 0.59
N ALA A 203 3.86 5.94 1.27
CA ALA A 203 3.72 6.59 2.57
C ALA A 203 3.63 5.52 3.66
N VAL A 204 4.54 5.61 4.62
CA VAL A 204 4.54 4.76 5.81
C VAL A 204 3.57 5.33 6.84
N MET A 205 2.63 4.51 7.26
CA MET A 205 1.58 4.92 8.17
C MET A 205 1.67 4.21 9.52
N THR A 206 1.68 4.99 10.60
CA THR A 206 1.73 4.49 11.98
C THR A 206 0.75 5.28 12.84
N GLN A 207 -0.07 4.56 13.63
CA GLN A 207 -0.99 5.19 14.60
C GLN A 207 -1.79 6.38 14.04
N GLY A 208 -2.35 6.21 12.84
CA GLY A 208 -3.18 7.24 12.20
C GLY A 208 -2.44 8.39 11.54
N LYS A 209 -1.11 8.36 11.49
CA LYS A 209 -0.29 9.42 10.88
C LYS A 209 0.65 8.86 9.83
N ILE A 210 0.99 9.68 8.85
CA ILE A 210 2.08 9.38 7.90
C ILE A 210 3.39 9.80 8.58
N SER A 211 4.28 8.83 8.79
CA SER A 211 5.59 9.04 9.40
C SER A 211 6.67 9.40 8.38
N GLU A 212 6.54 8.87 7.16
CA GLU A 212 7.48 9.11 6.07
C GLU A 212 6.79 8.89 4.73
N THR A 213 7.20 9.63 3.70
CA THR A 213 6.76 9.43 2.32
C THR A 213 7.95 9.56 1.40
N ASN A 214 8.17 8.54 0.54
CA ASN A 214 9.31 8.53 -0.36
C ASN A 214 9.00 7.70 -1.61
N THR A 215 9.86 7.80 -2.66
CA THR A 215 9.83 6.83 -3.74
C THR A 215 10.15 5.44 -3.21
N LYS A 216 9.62 4.39 -3.83
CA LYS A 216 9.85 3.01 -3.38
C LYS A 216 11.34 2.69 -3.21
N HIS A 217 12.16 3.08 -4.17
CA HIS A 217 13.60 2.81 -4.13
C HIS A 217 14.31 3.54 -2.97
N GLN A 218 13.94 4.79 -2.70
CA GLN A 218 14.51 5.54 -1.58
C GLN A 218 14.07 4.97 -0.23
N LEU A 219 12.78 4.66 -0.08
CA LEU A 219 12.24 4.13 1.16
C LEU A 219 12.89 2.79 1.53
N PHE A 220 13.09 1.90 0.56
CA PHE A 220 13.69 0.59 0.81
C PHE A 220 15.21 0.65 0.98
N LYS A 221 15.89 1.58 0.31
CA LYS A 221 17.35 1.73 0.40
C LYS A 221 17.79 2.53 1.63
N ASN A 222 17.02 3.55 2.02
CA ASN A 222 17.42 4.49 3.07
C ASN A 222 16.21 5.02 3.85
N PRO A 223 15.51 4.15 4.61
CA PRO A 223 14.39 4.55 5.43
C PRO A 223 14.84 5.57 6.49
N GLN A 224 14.04 6.62 6.69
CA GLN A 224 14.38 7.71 7.62
C GLN A 224 13.72 7.53 9.00
N THR A 225 12.76 6.62 9.12
CA THR A 225 12.07 6.34 10.38
C THR A 225 12.21 4.88 10.79
N LYS A 226 12.20 4.61 12.10
CA LYS A 226 12.21 3.24 12.62
C LYS A 226 11.07 2.41 12.03
N ALA A 227 9.88 3.00 11.91
CA ALA A 227 8.72 2.33 11.32
C ALA A 227 8.95 1.95 9.86
N ALA A 228 9.53 2.85 9.05
CA ALA A 228 9.89 2.58 7.67
C ALA A 228 10.93 1.46 7.57
N ALA A 229 11.98 1.49 8.41
CA ALA A 229 13.00 0.45 8.44
C ALA A 229 12.41 -0.92 8.73
N ILE A 230 11.54 -1.04 9.74
CA ILE A 230 10.88 -2.30 10.10
C ILE A 230 10.00 -2.80 8.93
N LEU A 231 9.16 -1.93 8.36
CA LEU A 231 8.23 -2.29 7.30
C LEU A 231 8.92 -2.62 5.98
N THR A 232 10.11 -2.06 5.71
CA THR A 232 10.93 -2.43 4.55
C THR A 232 11.79 -3.67 4.78
N GLY A 233 11.73 -4.27 5.98
CA GLY A 233 12.33 -5.57 6.27
C GLY A 233 13.64 -5.52 7.04
N CYS A 234 14.03 -4.38 7.60
CA CYS A 234 15.15 -4.32 8.51
C CYS A 234 14.73 -4.94 9.86
N LYS A 235 15.30 -6.10 10.17
CA LYS A 235 15.01 -6.83 11.42
C LYS A 235 15.99 -6.45 12.53
N ASN A 236 17.22 -6.11 12.18
CA ASN A 236 18.26 -5.73 13.12
C ASN A 236 18.27 -4.21 13.33
N ILE A 237 17.65 -3.76 14.40
CA ILE A 237 17.56 -2.33 14.75
C ILE A 237 17.90 -2.18 16.21
N SER A 238 18.84 -1.26 16.51
CA SER A 238 19.24 -0.89 17.87
C SER A 238 18.98 0.59 18.13
N ALA A 239 18.69 0.93 19.37
CA ALA A 239 18.85 2.30 19.83
C ALA A 239 20.32 2.71 19.67
N ALA A 240 20.56 3.96 19.29
CA ALA A 240 21.93 4.40 19.00
C ALA A 240 22.19 5.80 19.51
N LYS A 241 23.40 5.98 20.05
CA LYS A 241 23.95 7.27 20.47
C LYS A 241 25.15 7.63 19.62
N LYS A 242 25.21 8.87 19.20
CA LYS A 242 26.36 9.42 18.52
C LYS A 242 27.51 9.57 19.51
N ILE A 243 28.68 9.00 19.19
CA ILE A 243 29.94 9.18 19.96
C ILE A 243 30.75 10.31 19.31
N ASP A 244 30.95 10.25 17.98
CA ASP A 244 31.79 11.18 17.24
C ASP A 244 31.16 11.46 15.85
N ALA A 245 31.86 12.20 15.01
CA ALA A 245 31.39 12.55 13.66
C ALA A 245 30.96 11.31 12.81
N ASN A 246 31.71 10.21 12.98
CA ASN A 246 31.52 8.97 12.20
C ASN A 246 31.34 7.73 13.08
N LYS A 247 31.27 7.88 14.42
CA LYS A 247 31.09 6.74 15.34
C LYS A 247 29.80 6.82 16.12
N ILE A 248 29.15 5.68 16.27
CA ILE A 248 27.96 5.51 17.10
C ILE A 248 28.12 4.34 18.06
N PHE A 249 27.41 4.39 19.18
CA PHE A 249 27.22 3.24 20.07
C PHE A 249 25.82 2.68 19.87
N ALA A 250 25.73 1.43 19.47
CA ALA A 250 24.48 0.69 19.33
C ALA A 250 24.12 0.06 20.67
N GLU A 251 23.14 0.65 21.36
CA GLU A 251 22.84 0.33 22.78
C GLU A 251 22.35 -1.09 22.98
N ASP A 252 21.44 -1.58 22.09
CA ASP A 252 20.89 -2.93 22.23
C ASP A 252 21.90 -4.02 21.85
N TRP A 253 22.88 -3.68 21.00
CA TRP A 253 23.94 -4.61 20.58
C TRP A 253 25.21 -4.48 21.39
N GLN A 254 25.36 -3.43 22.21
CA GLN A 254 26.53 -3.15 23.04
C GLN A 254 27.85 -3.05 22.24
N ILE A 255 27.77 -2.50 21.01
CA ILE A 255 28.92 -2.36 20.11
C ILE A 255 29.08 -0.92 19.60
N GLU A 256 30.31 -0.56 19.28
CA GLU A 256 30.63 0.67 18.55
C GLU A 256 30.71 0.39 17.06
N LEU A 257 30.09 1.25 16.24
CA LEU A 257 30.14 1.15 14.79
C LEU A 257 30.76 2.40 14.19
N THR A 258 31.68 2.22 13.26
CA THR A 258 32.24 3.29 12.45
C THR A 258 31.51 3.37 11.11
N LEU A 259 31.02 4.55 10.76
CA LEU A 259 30.23 4.78 9.55
C LEU A 259 31.01 5.61 8.53
N ASN A 260 30.89 5.27 7.25
CA ASN A 260 31.52 6.01 6.15
C ASN A 260 30.81 7.33 5.79
N LYS A 261 29.88 7.79 6.64
CA LYS A 261 29.13 9.04 6.45
C LYS A 261 28.99 9.81 7.77
N LYS A 262 28.85 11.12 7.65
CA LYS A 262 28.60 11.99 8.82
C LYS A 262 27.29 11.64 9.50
N ILE A 263 27.32 11.48 10.81
CA ILE A 263 26.19 11.07 11.63
C ILE A 263 25.37 12.32 12.01
N PRO A 264 24.02 12.29 11.80
CA PRO A 264 23.12 13.35 12.27
C PRO A 264 23.21 13.53 13.80
N ASN A 265 22.98 14.75 14.29
CA ASN A 265 23.02 15.01 15.73
C ASN A 265 21.79 14.47 16.48
N ASP A 266 20.68 14.24 15.77
CA ASP A 266 19.42 13.73 16.27
C ASP A 266 19.24 12.23 16.05
N LEU A 267 20.33 11.49 15.81
CA LEU A 267 20.32 10.04 15.67
C LEU A 267 19.68 9.38 16.90
N LYS A 268 18.73 8.46 16.64
CA LYS A 268 18.06 7.68 17.70
C LYS A 268 18.20 6.18 17.51
N PHE A 269 18.35 5.71 16.28
CA PHE A 269 18.38 4.29 15.93
C PHE A 269 19.40 4.04 14.82
N VAL A 270 19.99 2.86 14.84
CA VAL A 270 20.76 2.27 13.74
C VAL A 270 20.07 0.97 13.30
N GLY A 271 20.05 0.70 12.01
CA GLY A 271 19.50 -0.54 11.46
C GLY A 271 20.43 -1.11 10.39
N ILE A 272 20.56 -2.43 10.39
CA ILE A 272 21.37 -3.17 9.41
C ILE A 272 20.48 -4.25 8.80
N HIS A 273 20.31 -4.24 7.47
CA HIS A 273 19.66 -5.34 6.79
C HIS A 273 20.53 -6.59 6.82
N SER A 274 19.91 -7.76 7.03
CA SER A 274 20.62 -9.03 7.21
C SER A 274 21.57 -9.36 6.03
N HIS A 275 21.20 -8.99 4.81
CA HIS A 275 22.01 -9.23 3.61
C HIS A 275 23.27 -8.36 3.51
N PHE A 276 23.46 -7.40 4.41
CA PHE A 276 24.71 -6.62 4.54
C PHE A 276 25.62 -7.16 5.63
N LEU A 277 25.21 -8.20 6.36
CA LEU A 277 26.05 -8.90 7.32
C LEU A 277 26.80 -10.01 6.59
N GLU A 278 28.11 -9.96 6.66
CA GLU A 278 28.99 -10.94 6.01
C GLU A 278 29.85 -11.64 7.07
N ASN A 279 30.05 -12.95 6.88
CA ASN A 279 31.02 -13.69 7.70
C ASN A 279 32.42 -13.45 7.12
N VAL A 280 33.31 -12.88 7.91
CA VAL A 280 34.67 -12.52 7.49
C VAL A 280 35.69 -13.13 8.43
N SER A 281 36.84 -13.56 7.88
CA SER A 281 37.94 -14.17 8.63
C SER A 281 39.03 -13.18 9.09
N THR A 282 38.94 -11.91 8.68
CA THR A 282 39.93 -10.88 8.98
C THR A 282 39.36 -9.78 9.88
N ALA A 283 40.10 -9.44 10.92
CA ALA A 283 39.74 -8.33 11.82
C ALA A 283 39.91 -6.98 11.10
N ASN A 284 38.78 -6.24 10.96
CA ASN A 284 38.73 -4.88 10.47
C ASN A 284 37.80 -4.06 11.39
N GLU A 285 37.67 -2.76 11.14
CA GLU A 285 36.63 -1.95 11.78
C GLU A 285 35.24 -2.54 11.46
N ASN A 286 34.35 -2.61 12.47
CA ASN A 286 33.01 -3.22 12.38
C ASN A 286 33.00 -4.75 12.17
N VAL A 287 34.07 -5.44 12.51
CA VAL A 287 34.08 -6.91 12.64
C VAL A 287 33.92 -7.27 14.12
N PHE A 288 32.92 -8.09 14.42
CA PHE A 288 32.55 -8.48 15.77
C PHE A 288 32.47 -10.00 15.85
N GLU A 289 32.97 -10.56 16.96
CA GLU A 289 32.76 -11.94 17.31
C GLU A 289 31.36 -12.07 17.93
N LEU A 290 30.52 -12.92 17.34
CA LEU A 290 29.15 -13.11 17.80
C LEU A 290 28.92 -14.57 18.16
N GLU A 291 28.26 -14.81 19.30
CA GLU A 291 27.76 -16.12 19.64
C GLU A 291 26.47 -16.39 18.88
N VAL A 292 26.43 -17.50 18.14
CA VAL A 292 25.23 -17.93 17.44
C VAL A 292 24.30 -18.63 18.42
N VAL A 293 23.27 -17.92 18.92
CA VAL A 293 22.29 -18.47 19.87
C VAL A 293 21.28 -19.36 19.13
N LYS A 294 20.88 -18.97 17.91
CA LYS A 294 19.93 -19.69 17.09
C LYS A 294 20.13 -19.38 15.61
N GLU A 295 20.14 -20.43 14.82
CA GLU A 295 20.12 -20.31 13.37
C GLU A 295 18.74 -20.69 12.85
N ILE A 296 18.12 -19.82 12.06
CA ILE A 296 16.83 -20.05 11.43
C ILE A 296 17.03 -19.93 9.93
N GLU A 297 16.73 -21.02 9.22
CA GLU A 297 16.70 -21.03 7.76
C GLU A 297 15.45 -20.27 7.30
N ASP A 298 15.66 -19.14 6.61
CA ASP A 298 14.60 -18.44 5.87
C ASP A 298 14.78 -18.81 4.39
N THR A 299 13.75 -18.63 3.58
CA THR A 299 13.68 -19.07 2.17
C THR A 299 14.89 -18.62 1.33
N PHE A 300 15.61 -17.59 1.74
CA PHE A 300 16.77 -17.03 1.04
C PHE A 300 17.95 -16.63 1.95
N PHE A 301 17.81 -16.67 3.27
CA PHE A 301 18.84 -16.19 4.20
C PHE A 301 18.81 -16.97 5.51
N TYR A 302 19.97 -17.11 6.14
CA TYR A 302 20.06 -17.54 7.52
C TYR A 302 19.85 -16.33 8.45
N ILE A 303 18.99 -16.48 9.43
CA ILE A 303 18.80 -15.50 10.51
C ILE A 303 19.58 -16.04 11.71
N VAL A 304 20.65 -15.33 12.07
CA VAL A 304 21.43 -15.62 13.27
C VAL A 304 20.86 -14.74 14.40
N MET A 305 20.52 -15.37 15.52
CA MET A 305 20.02 -14.72 16.73
C MET A 305 21.02 -14.94 17.86
#